data_713a7d63e337d6135fd7b44cef97a688
#
_entry.id   713a7d63e337d6135fd7b44cef97a688
#
_cell.length_a   1.000
_cell.length_b   1.000
_cell.length_c   1.000
_cell.angle_alpha   90.00
_cell.angle_beta   90.00
_cell.angle_gamma   90.00
#
_symmetry.space_group_name_H-M   'P 1'
#
loop_
_entity.id
_entity.type
_entity.pdbx_description
1 polymer ?
#
loop_
_entity_poly.entity_id
_entity_poly.type
_entity_poly.pdbx_seq_one_letter_code
_entity_poly.pdbx_strand_id
1 'polypeptide(L)'
;MSNNVVVLGTQWGDEGKGKVVDLLTEKAKYVVRYQGGHNAGHTLVINGEKTVLHLIPSGILHNNVTSIIANGVVLCPDALMKEMKELETRGIPVKERLLISESCPLILPYHIALDQAREKARGNKAIGTTGRGIGPAYEDKVARRGLRVGDLLDRAVFAEKLKEVMEYHNFQLVNYYKADAVDYQKVLDDTLAIADTLVSMIADIPALLEDARKKSEKIMFEGAQGTLLDIDHGTYPYVTSSNTTAGGVATGSGFGPRYVGYVLGIVKAYSTRVGAGPFPTELFDETGEYLCKKGNEFGATTGRRRRTGWLDAVAIRKAVQLNSISGFCLTKLDVLDGLKEVKICVGYQLPNGDVIKNAPAAAEDWSLVKPVYESMPGWSESTFGIKSYDVLPQAAKAYIKRIEELTETPVDIISTGPDRSETMILRDPYTV
;
A
#
# COMPACT_ATOMS: atom_id res chain seq x y z
N MET A 1 23.14 7.58 11.44
CA MET A 1 22.45 6.35 11.03
C MET A 1 20.99 6.48 11.45
N SER A 2 20.07 6.26 10.53
CA SER A 2 18.66 6.30 10.85
C SER A 2 18.19 4.96 11.39
N ASN A 3 17.52 4.95 12.56
CA ASN A 3 16.96 3.73 13.13
C ASN A 3 15.51 3.47 12.65
N ASN A 4 15.07 4.18 11.62
CA ASN A 4 13.74 3.95 11.06
C ASN A 4 13.76 3.87 9.53
N VAL A 5 12.89 3.01 9.01
CA VAL A 5 12.75 2.74 7.59
C VAL A 5 11.29 2.88 7.19
N VAL A 6 11.03 3.64 6.13
CA VAL A 6 9.72 3.71 5.48
C VAL A 6 9.73 2.78 4.28
N VAL A 7 8.81 1.84 4.21
CA VAL A 7 8.63 0.94 3.07
C VAL A 7 7.36 1.33 2.32
N LEU A 8 7.49 1.77 1.08
CA LEU A 8 6.35 2.21 0.26
C LEU A 8 6.44 1.70 -1.19
N GLY A 9 5.29 1.63 -1.86
CA GLY A 9 5.23 1.31 -3.29
C GLY A 9 5.49 2.55 -4.15
N THR A 10 6.23 2.39 -5.23
CA THR A 10 6.59 3.50 -6.14
C THR A 10 5.65 3.62 -7.33
N GLN A 11 4.83 2.61 -7.60
CA GLN A 11 3.96 2.50 -8.77
C GLN A 11 2.48 2.59 -8.35
N TRP A 12 1.61 1.75 -8.91
CA TRP A 12 0.17 1.70 -8.59
C TRP A 12 -0.20 0.61 -7.58
N GLY A 13 0.68 0.29 -6.65
CA GLY A 13 0.49 -0.81 -5.69
C GLY A 13 0.85 -2.17 -6.28
N ASP A 14 0.68 -3.21 -5.46
CA ASP A 14 0.98 -4.61 -5.84
C ASP A 14 2.45 -4.86 -6.27
N GLU A 15 3.38 -4.01 -5.84
CA GLU A 15 4.82 -4.15 -6.14
C GLU A 15 5.49 -5.33 -5.39
N GLY A 16 4.77 -6.03 -4.50
CA GLY A 16 5.33 -7.13 -3.71
C GLY A 16 5.93 -6.70 -2.38
N LYS A 17 5.39 -5.64 -1.76
CA LYS A 17 5.87 -5.08 -0.48
C LYS A 17 5.93 -6.09 0.66
N GLY A 18 4.95 -6.98 0.78
CA GLY A 18 4.80 -7.87 1.94
C GLY A 18 6.07 -8.65 2.27
N LYS A 19 6.69 -9.30 1.30
CA LYS A 19 7.93 -10.06 1.47
C LYS A 19 9.08 -9.21 2.03
N VAL A 20 9.25 -7.99 1.53
CA VAL A 20 10.33 -7.09 1.92
C VAL A 20 10.09 -6.52 3.31
N VAL A 21 8.82 -6.21 3.62
CA VAL A 21 8.39 -5.80 4.95
C VAL A 21 8.70 -6.92 5.95
N ASP A 22 8.35 -8.16 5.65
CA ASP A 22 8.66 -9.31 6.50
C ASP A 22 10.17 -9.46 6.76
N LEU A 23 10.98 -9.38 5.71
CA LEU A 23 12.43 -9.48 5.81
C LEU A 23 13.04 -8.38 6.71
N LEU A 24 12.60 -7.14 6.57
CA LEU A 24 13.10 -6.02 7.37
C LEU A 24 12.53 -6.01 8.79
N THR A 25 11.38 -6.62 9.01
CA THR A 25 10.72 -6.72 10.32
C THR A 25 11.58 -7.47 11.34
N GLU A 26 12.41 -8.43 10.95
CA GLU A 26 13.31 -9.14 11.86
C GLU A 26 14.21 -8.21 12.67
N LYS A 27 14.52 -7.05 12.13
CA LYS A 27 15.37 -6.04 12.77
C LYS A 27 14.58 -4.94 13.48
N ALA A 28 13.25 -4.87 13.26
CA ALA A 28 12.42 -3.83 13.81
C ALA A 28 11.90 -4.19 15.21
N LYS A 29 11.75 -3.19 16.08
CA LYS A 29 11.02 -3.29 17.33
C LYS A 29 9.54 -2.96 17.16
N TYR A 30 9.26 -2.00 16.26
CA TYR A 30 7.91 -1.54 15.95
C TYR A 30 7.65 -1.56 14.45
N VAL A 31 6.46 -2.05 14.05
CA VAL A 31 5.97 -1.96 12.68
C VAL A 31 4.66 -1.19 12.67
N VAL A 32 4.64 -0.08 11.92
CA VAL A 32 3.58 0.93 11.97
C VAL A 32 2.87 1.04 10.61
N ARG A 33 1.59 0.70 10.56
CA ARG A 33 0.71 1.08 9.46
C ARG A 33 0.24 2.51 9.68
N TYR A 34 0.51 3.40 8.73
CA TYR A 34 0.26 4.83 8.87
C TYR A 34 -0.85 5.36 7.94
N GLN A 35 -1.36 4.56 7.01
CA GLN A 35 -2.43 4.96 6.09
C GLN A 35 -3.14 3.74 5.46
N GLY A 36 -4.24 4.01 4.72
CA GLY A 36 -5.06 2.97 4.09
C GLY A 36 -6.03 2.34 5.08
N GLY A 37 -6.44 1.14 4.79
CA GLY A 37 -7.34 0.34 5.62
C GLY A 37 -7.27 -1.12 5.19
N HIS A 38 -8.34 -1.87 5.38
CA HIS A 38 -8.40 -3.28 5.00
C HIS A 38 -8.57 -3.52 3.48
N ASN A 39 -8.44 -2.46 2.66
CA ASN A 39 -8.29 -2.57 1.21
C ASN A 39 -6.89 -3.01 0.77
N ALA A 40 -5.91 -2.97 1.65
CA ALA A 40 -4.59 -3.56 1.40
C ALA A 40 -4.64 -5.10 1.44
N GLY A 41 -3.67 -5.77 0.82
CA GLY A 41 -3.48 -7.21 0.89
C GLY A 41 -1.98 -7.50 0.83
N HIS A 42 -1.35 -7.64 2.00
CA HIS A 42 0.06 -7.98 2.12
C HIS A 42 0.21 -9.49 2.26
N THR A 43 0.65 -10.13 1.18
CA THR A 43 0.93 -11.56 1.19
C THR A 43 2.34 -11.82 1.68
N LEU A 44 2.45 -12.64 2.71
CA LEU A 44 3.71 -13.10 3.29
C LEU A 44 3.79 -14.63 3.12
N VAL A 45 4.99 -15.12 2.88
CA VAL A 45 5.29 -16.55 2.86
C VAL A 45 6.41 -16.80 3.85
N ILE A 46 6.08 -17.41 4.98
CA ILE A 46 7.03 -17.71 6.06
C ILE A 46 7.06 -19.22 6.24
N ASN A 47 8.23 -19.83 6.06
CA ASN A 47 8.42 -21.29 6.14
C ASN A 47 7.44 -22.09 5.24
N GLY A 48 7.14 -21.55 4.06
CA GLY A 48 6.21 -22.16 3.10
C GLY A 48 4.73 -21.92 3.40
N GLU A 49 4.40 -21.32 4.54
CA GLU A 49 3.03 -20.99 4.91
C GLU A 49 2.66 -19.59 4.44
N LYS A 50 1.57 -19.49 3.65
CA LYS A 50 1.07 -18.24 3.09
C LYS A 50 0.09 -17.58 4.05
N THR A 51 0.34 -16.33 4.41
CA THR A 51 -0.54 -15.46 5.19
C THR A 51 -0.86 -14.19 4.40
N VAL A 52 -2.12 -13.79 4.38
CA VAL A 52 -2.54 -12.52 3.76
C VAL A 52 -3.06 -11.61 4.86
N LEU A 53 -2.38 -10.49 5.09
CA LEU A 53 -2.78 -9.47 6.05
C LEU A 53 -3.42 -8.29 5.33
N HIS A 54 -4.51 -7.78 5.87
CA HIS A 54 -5.26 -6.67 5.29
C HIS A 54 -5.14 -5.39 6.10
N LEU A 55 -5.28 -5.48 7.41
CA LEU A 55 -5.32 -4.34 8.34
C LEU A 55 -4.18 -4.38 9.34
N ILE A 56 -3.92 -5.55 9.91
CA ILE A 56 -2.87 -5.75 10.91
C ILE A 56 -1.49 -5.63 10.23
N PRO A 57 -0.53 -4.86 10.81
CA PRO A 57 0.82 -4.76 10.28
C PRO A 57 1.53 -6.10 10.22
N SER A 58 2.40 -6.28 9.22
CA SER A 58 3.12 -7.53 8.96
C SER A 58 4.01 -7.97 10.13
N GLY A 59 4.41 -7.05 10.99
CA GLY A 59 5.18 -7.32 12.21
C GLY A 59 4.52 -8.27 13.19
N ILE A 60 3.21 -8.46 13.11
CA ILE A 60 2.46 -9.35 14.03
C ILE A 60 2.93 -10.82 13.98
N LEU A 61 3.51 -11.23 12.85
CA LEU A 61 4.02 -12.58 12.66
C LEU A 61 5.37 -12.84 13.37
N HIS A 62 6.00 -11.80 13.92
CA HIS A 62 7.30 -11.86 14.60
C HIS A 62 7.13 -11.66 16.11
N ASN A 63 7.64 -12.59 16.93
CA ASN A 63 7.37 -12.64 18.37
C ASN A 63 7.83 -11.41 19.17
N ASN A 64 8.89 -10.74 18.73
CA ASN A 64 9.51 -9.62 19.46
C ASN A 64 9.13 -8.25 18.90
N VAL A 65 8.09 -8.18 18.06
CA VAL A 65 7.68 -6.97 17.35
C VAL A 65 6.34 -6.50 17.86
N THR A 66 6.24 -5.22 18.15
CA THR A 66 4.96 -4.54 18.42
C THR A 66 4.41 -3.97 17.13
N SER A 67 3.21 -4.38 16.75
CA SER A 67 2.48 -3.89 15.59
C SER A 67 1.58 -2.71 15.97
N ILE A 68 1.55 -1.68 15.14
CA ILE A 68 0.83 -0.44 15.43
C ILE A 68 -0.09 -0.07 14.26
N ILE A 69 -1.37 0.12 14.55
CA ILE A 69 -2.32 0.76 13.65
C ILE A 69 -2.42 2.24 14.07
N ALA A 70 -1.83 3.13 13.28
CA ALA A 70 -1.75 4.54 13.60
C ALA A 70 -2.97 5.34 13.09
N ASN A 71 -3.09 6.60 13.47
CA ASN A 71 -4.24 7.48 13.23
C ASN A 71 -4.56 7.77 11.76
N GLY A 72 -3.63 7.51 10.87
CA GLY A 72 -3.86 7.67 9.43
C GLY A 72 -4.60 6.50 8.78
N VAL A 73 -4.69 5.36 9.45
CA VAL A 73 -5.45 4.19 9.00
C VAL A 73 -6.94 4.39 9.29
N VAL A 74 -7.82 3.98 8.36
CA VAL A 74 -9.26 3.85 8.62
C VAL A 74 -9.54 2.38 8.98
N LEU A 75 -10.01 2.16 10.21
CA LEU A 75 -10.13 0.85 10.83
C LEU A 75 -11.55 0.32 10.74
N CYS A 76 -11.72 -0.81 10.07
CA CYS A 76 -12.98 -1.57 10.08
C CYS A 76 -12.96 -2.56 11.26
N PRO A 77 -13.79 -2.38 12.30
CA PRO A 77 -13.78 -3.25 13.48
C PRO A 77 -14.03 -4.72 13.16
N ASP A 78 -15.02 -5.01 12.34
CA ASP A 78 -15.35 -6.40 11.94
C ASP A 78 -14.20 -7.08 11.19
N ALA A 79 -13.56 -6.33 10.27
CA ALA A 79 -12.40 -6.85 9.53
C ALA A 79 -11.21 -7.13 10.46
N LEU A 80 -10.97 -6.25 11.45
CA LEU A 80 -9.93 -6.44 12.44
C LEU A 80 -10.19 -7.67 13.30
N MET A 81 -11.40 -7.80 13.84
CA MET A 81 -11.77 -8.95 14.70
C MET A 81 -11.66 -10.26 13.94
N LYS A 82 -12.06 -10.29 12.67
CA LYS A 82 -11.91 -11.47 11.82
C LYS A 82 -10.44 -11.83 11.62
N GLU A 83 -9.60 -10.86 11.26
CA GLU A 83 -8.17 -11.07 11.02
C GLU A 83 -7.44 -11.49 12.31
N MET A 84 -7.78 -10.88 13.46
CA MET A 84 -7.27 -11.30 14.78
C MET A 84 -7.61 -12.77 15.06
N LYS A 85 -8.87 -13.15 14.90
CA LYS A 85 -9.32 -14.54 15.14
C LYS A 85 -8.58 -15.55 14.26
N GLU A 86 -8.38 -15.25 12.97
CA GLU A 86 -7.62 -16.09 12.05
C GLU A 86 -6.17 -16.28 12.50
N LEU A 87 -5.52 -15.23 12.98
CA LEU A 87 -4.15 -15.30 13.51
C LEU A 87 -4.06 -16.02 14.85
N GLU A 88 -5.01 -15.77 15.76
CA GLU A 88 -5.06 -16.43 17.08
C GLU A 88 -5.30 -17.95 16.98
N THR A 89 -6.09 -18.42 15.99
CA THR A 89 -6.23 -19.86 15.73
C THR A 89 -4.93 -20.52 15.30
N ARG A 90 -3.96 -19.74 14.85
CA ARG A 90 -2.59 -20.17 14.49
C ARG A 90 -1.59 -19.96 15.64
N GLY A 91 -2.07 -19.62 16.84
CA GLY A 91 -1.25 -19.42 18.02
C GLY A 91 -0.51 -18.08 18.09
N ILE A 92 -0.92 -17.09 17.28
CA ILE A 92 -0.31 -15.75 17.30
C ILE A 92 -1.06 -14.87 18.30
N PRO A 93 -0.44 -14.41 19.41
CA PRO A 93 -1.10 -13.60 20.44
C PRO A 93 -1.26 -12.14 19.99
N VAL A 94 -2.24 -11.88 19.11
CA VAL A 94 -2.43 -10.59 18.46
C VAL A 94 -2.70 -9.49 19.47
N LYS A 95 -3.62 -9.72 20.41
CA LYS A 95 -4.07 -8.74 21.41
C LYS A 95 -2.92 -8.21 22.29
N GLU A 96 -1.90 -9.02 22.53
CA GLU A 96 -0.75 -8.66 23.36
C GLU A 96 0.28 -7.79 22.63
N ARG A 97 0.25 -7.81 21.29
CA ARG A 97 1.28 -7.21 20.42
C ARG A 97 0.76 -6.20 19.43
N LEU A 98 -0.55 -5.93 19.42
CA LEU A 98 -1.19 -4.93 18.57
C LEU A 98 -1.59 -3.72 19.40
N LEU A 99 -1.13 -2.53 18.97
CA LEU A 99 -1.57 -1.25 19.52
C LEU A 99 -2.31 -0.44 18.47
N ILE A 100 -3.31 0.32 18.90
CA ILE A 100 -4.17 1.11 18.03
C ILE A 100 -4.20 2.55 18.55
N SER A 101 -4.03 3.52 17.64
CA SER A 101 -4.22 4.92 18.00
C SER A 101 -5.67 5.20 18.36
N GLU A 102 -5.91 5.89 19.48
CA GLU A 102 -7.25 6.36 19.85
C GLU A 102 -7.87 7.28 18.78
N SER A 103 -7.04 8.00 18.03
CA SER A 103 -7.45 8.90 16.95
C SER A 103 -7.70 8.20 15.61
N CYS A 104 -7.60 6.88 15.55
CA CYS A 104 -7.85 6.10 14.35
C CYS A 104 -9.35 6.14 13.98
N PRO A 105 -9.73 6.62 12.76
CA PRO A 105 -11.12 6.65 12.34
C PRO A 105 -11.69 5.24 12.11
N LEU A 106 -12.98 5.07 12.42
CA LEU A 106 -13.70 3.83 12.21
C LEU A 106 -14.36 3.78 10.81
N ILE A 107 -14.31 2.60 10.19
CA ILE A 107 -15.19 2.25 9.07
C ILE A 107 -16.35 1.48 9.64
N LEU A 108 -17.55 2.01 9.49
CA LEU A 108 -18.79 1.40 9.96
C LEU A 108 -19.69 1.00 8.76
N PRO A 109 -20.73 0.18 8.94
CA PRO A 109 -21.56 -0.36 7.85
C PRO A 109 -22.11 0.69 6.88
N TYR A 110 -22.46 1.88 7.34
CA TYR A 110 -22.93 2.95 6.46
C TYR A 110 -21.87 3.48 5.50
N HIS A 111 -20.58 3.43 5.85
CA HIS A 111 -19.49 3.78 4.92
C HIS A 111 -19.42 2.77 3.77
N ILE A 112 -19.60 1.48 4.08
CA ILE A 112 -19.59 0.40 3.07
C ILE A 112 -20.80 0.57 2.14
N ALA A 113 -21.99 0.82 2.71
CA ALA A 113 -23.20 1.06 1.95
C ALA A 113 -23.07 2.27 1.01
N LEU A 114 -22.47 3.37 1.49
CA LEU A 114 -22.21 4.56 0.67
C LEU A 114 -21.23 4.29 -0.47
N ASP A 115 -20.12 3.58 -0.21
CA ASP A 115 -19.13 3.24 -1.22
C ASP A 115 -19.76 2.45 -2.36
N GLN A 116 -20.53 1.42 -2.02
CA GLN A 116 -21.24 0.58 -2.99
C GLN A 116 -22.32 1.37 -3.75
N ALA A 117 -23.11 2.21 -3.07
CA ALA A 117 -24.15 3.03 -3.69
C ALA A 117 -23.55 4.05 -4.68
N ARG A 118 -22.39 4.66 -4.33
CA ARG A 118 -21.66 5.61 -5.18
C ARG A 118 -21.13 4.93 -6.44
N GLU A 119 -20.51 3.77 -6.32
CA GLU A 119 -19.99 3.02 -7.48
C GLU A 119 -21.14 2.59 -8.41
N LYS A 120 -22.24 2.11 -7.85
CA LYS A 120 -23.44 1.76 -8.62
C LYS A 120 -24.02 2.98 -9.36
N ALA A 121 -24.12 4.12 -8.71
CA ALA A 121 -24.66 5.35 -9.30
C ALA A 121 -23.77 5.89 -10.44
N ARG A 122 -22.46 5.69 -10.38
CA ARG A 122 -21.50 6.11 -11.43
C ARG A 122 -21.56 5.24 -12.69
N GLY A 123 -22.05 4.00 -12.60
CA GLY A 123 -22.13 3.07 -13.73
C GLY A 123 -20.80 2.93 -14.48
N ASN A 124 -20.78 3.26 -15.78
CA ASN A 124 -19.57 3.16 -16.60
C ASN A 124 -18.44 4.14 -16.22
N LYS A 125 -18.72 5.14 -15.37
CA LYS A 125 -17.73 6.08 -14.82
C LYS A 125 -17.26 5.67 -13.42
N ALA A 126 -17.53 4.44 -12.99
CA ALA A 126 -17.08 3.94 -11.71
C ALA A 126 -15.56 3.99 -11.59
N ILE A 127 -15.05 4.35 -10.42
CA ILE A 127 -13.60 4.40 -10.13
C ILE A 127 -13.03 2.98 -10.04
N GLY A 128 -13.87 2.01 -9.67
CA GLY A 128 -13.47 0.63 -9.42
C GLY A 128 -12.94 0.44 -8.00
N THR A 129 -13.60 1.06 -7.01
CA THR A 129 -13.26 0.92 -5.59
C THR A 129 -13.36 -0.53 -5.12
N THR A 130 -12.86 -0.80 -3.93
CA THR A 130 -12.99 -2.13 -3.32
C THR A 130 -14.36 -2.36 -2.67
N GLY A 131 -15.21 -1.35 -2.62
CA GLY A 131 -16.54 -1.39 -1.98
C GLY A 131 -16.48 -1.57 -0.46
N ARG A 132 -15.37 -1.21 0.17
CA ARG A 132 -15.08 -1.45 1.61
C ARG A 132 -15.24 -0.22 2.49
N GLY A 133 -15.80 0.87 1.97
CA GLY A 133 -16.06 2.09 2.73
C GLY A 133 -14.83 2.95 3.04
N ILE A 134 -13.70 2.69 2.41
CA ILE A 134 -12.46 3.43 2.65
C ILE A 134 -12.63 4.93 2.34
N GLY A 135 -13.11 5.26 1.15
CA GLY A 135 -13.32 6.65 0.71
C GLY A 135 -14.28 7.42 1.62
N PRO A 136 -15.50 6.92 1.86
CA PRO A 136 -16.44 7.54 2.77
C PRO A 136 -15.91 7.76 4.20
N ALA A 137 -15.11 6.84 4.75
CA ALA A 137 -14.50 7.02 6.07
C ALA A 137 -13.46 8.14 6.09
N TYR A 138 -12.62 8.25 5.06
CA TYR A 138 -11.70 9.40 4.93
C TYR A 138 -12.46 10.72 4.71
N GLU A 139 -13.55 10.72 3.95
CA GLU A 139 -14.42 11.88 3.79
C GLU A 139 -14.98 12.35 5.15
N ASP A 140 -15.48 11.45 5.97
CA ASP A 140 -15.98 11.76 7.31
C ASP A 140 -14.87 12.28 8.24
N LYS A 141 -13.67 11.69 8.17
CA LYS A 141 -12.50 12.19 8.90
C LYS A 141 -12.23 13.67 8.58
N VAL A 142 -12.15 14.02 7.29
CA VAL A 142 -11.85 15.39 6.83
C VAL A 142 -13.02 16.34 7.12
N ALA A 143 -14.27 15.86 7.01
CA ALA A 143 -15.48 16.60 7.38
C ALA A 143 -15.63 16.77 8.91
N ARG A 144 -14.80 16.14 9.73
CA ARG A 144 -14.78 16.20 11.19
C ARG A 144 -16.04 15.62 11.87
N ARG A 145 -16.72 14.67 11.21
CA ARG A 145 -17.88 13.94 11.74
C ARG A 145 -17.60 12.44 11.95
N GLY A 146 -16.42 11.96 11.51
CA GLY A 146 -16.05 10.55 11.63
C GLY A 146 -15.85 10.13 13.10
N LEU A 147 -16.38 8.96 13.44
CA LEU A 147 -16.13 8.33 14.72
C LEU A 147 -14.72 7.73 14.75
N ARG A 148 -14.11 7.76 15.93
CA ARG A 148 -12.75 7.26 16.17
C ARG A 148 -12.76 6.11 17.17
N VAL A 149 -11.70 5.34 17.22
CA VAL A 149 -11.54 4.28 18.22
C VAL A 149 -11.66 4.82 19.65
N GLY A 150 -11.13 6.02 19.92
CA GLY A 150 -11.23 6.68 21.23
C GLY A 150 -12.66 7.03 21.66
N ASP A 151 -13.59 7.19 20.72
CA ASP A 151 -14.99 7.45 21.10
C ASP A 151 -15.63 6.25 21.81
N LEU A 152 -15.08 5.03 21.62
CA LEU A 152 -15.53 3.82 22.30
C LEU A 152 -15.22 3.79 23.80
N LEU A 153 -14.36 4.69 24.30
CA LEU A 153 -14.08 4.83 25.72
C LEU A 153 -15.31 5.31 26.52
N ASP A 154 -16.22 6.05 25.86
CA ASP A 154 -17.52 6.43 26.43
C ASP A 154 -18.64 5.96 25.49
N ARG A 155 -19.32 4.89 25.91
CA ARG A 155 -20.38 4.25 25.10
C ARG A 155 -21.57 5.16 24.83
N ALA A 156 -21.89 6.08 25.76
CA ALA A 156 -23.01 7.01 25.59
C ALA A 156 -22.65 8.09 24.55
N VAL A 157 -21.46 8.66 24.63
CA VAL A 157 -20.94 9.62 23.66
C VAL A 157 -20.81 8.96 22.27
N PHE A 158 -20.33 7.72 22.20
CA PHE A 158 -20.29 6.97 20.93
C PHE A 158 -21.67 6.81 20.31
N ALA A 159 -22.68 6.40 21.10
CA ALA A 159 -24.04 6.20 20.62
C ALA A 159 -24.67 7.50 20.09
N GLU A 160 -24.47 8.63 20.78
CA GLU A 160 -24.96 9.95 20.36
C GLU A 160 -24.33 10.37 19.00
N LYS A 161 -23.00 10.33 18.90
CA LYS A 161 -22.28 10.65 17.66
C LYS A 161 -22.68 9.74 16.51
N LEU A 162 -22.81 8.43 16.77
CA LEU A 162 -23.24 7.46 15.77
C LEU A 162 -24.62 7.79 15.23
N LYS A 163 -25.55 8.16 16.11
CA LYS A 163 -26.91 8.53 15.72
C LYS A 163 -26.90 9.72 14.75
N GLU A 164 -26.21 10.80 15.11
CA GLU A 164 -26.10 12.00 14.29
C GLU A 164 -25.54 11.71 12.90
N VAL A 165 -24.42 10.98 12.84
CA VAL A 165 -23.76 10.66 11.58
C VAL A 165 -24.61 9.72 10.72
N MET A 166 -25.27 8.73 11.32
CA MET A 166 -26.12 7.80 10.59
C MET A 166 -27.39 8.44 10.06
N GLU A 167 -28.00 9.41 10.77
CA GLU A 167 -29.10 10.20 10.24
C GLU A 167 -28.71 10.90 8.93
N TYR A 168 -27.54 11.53 8.90
CA TYR A 168 -27.02 12.19 7.72
C TYR A 168 -26.75 11.22 6.56
N HIS A 169 -26.07 10.10 6.82
CA HIS A 169 -25.72 9.14 5.76
C HIS A 169 -26.93 8.34 5.27
N ASN A 170 -27.86 7.97 6.15
CA ASN A 170 -29.10 7.32 5.75
C ASN A 170 -29.97 8.24 4.90
N PHE A 171 -29.97 9.55 5.18
CA PHE A 171 -30.66 10.51 4.31
C PHE A 171 -30.06 10.45 2.89
N GLN A 172 -28.74 10.40 2.74
CA GLN A 172 -28.10 10.30 1.42
C GLN A 172 -28.43 8.95 0.74
N LEU A 173 -28.31 7.85 1.46
CA LEU A 173 -28.60 6.51 0.93
C LEU A 173 -30.00 6.44 0.37
N VAL A 174 -30.99 6.83 1.16
CA VAL A 174 -32.40 6.72 0.78
C VAL A 174 -32.83 7.77 -0.25
N ASN A 175 -32.49 9.05 -0.01
CA ASN A 175 -33.06 10.12 -0.81
C ASN A 175 -32.28 10.41 -2.08
N TYR A 176 -30.95 10.23 -2.07
CA TYR A 176 -30.11 10.51 -3.23
C TYR A 176 -29.79 9.24 -4.03
N TYR A 177 -29.27 8.20 -3.36
CA TYR A 177 -28.84 6.97 -4.02
C TYR A 177 -29.97 5.96 -4.25
N LYS A 178 -31.14 6.14 -3.64
CA LYS A 178 -32.27 5.19 -3.69
C LYS A 178 -31.87 3.78 -3.22
N ALA A 179 -31.01 3.74 -2.20
CA ALA A 179 -30.54 2.55 -1.51
C ALA A 179 -31.20 2.42 -0.15
N ASP A 180 -31.10 1.25 0.45
CA ASP A 180 -31.69 0.99 1.77
C ASP A 180 -30.93 1.75 2.87
N ALA A 181 -31.64 2.17 3.90
CA ALA A 181 -31.05 2.71 5.12
C ALA A 181 -30.29 1.62 5.88
N VAL A 182 -29.23 2.00 6.57
CA VAL A 182 -28.51 1.12 7.51
C VAL A 182 -29.18 1.22 8.88
N ASP A 183 -29.38 0.09 9.51
CA ASP A 183 -30.03 0.02 10.83
C ASP A 183 -29.08 0.52 11.94
N TYR A 184 -29.50 1.59 12.62
CA TYR A 184 -28.71 2.23 13.69
C TYR A 184 -28.48 1.29 14.88
N GLN A 185 -29.55 0.62 15.36
CA GLN A 185 -29.45 -0.20 16.56
C GLN A 185 -28.50 -1.37 16.33
N LYS A 186 -28.60 -1.99 15.16
CA LYS A 186 -27.71 -3.07 14.78
C LYS A 186 -26.24 -2.61 14.75
N VAL A 187 -25.94 -1.46 14.14
CA VAL A 187 -24.56 -0.93 14.09
C VAL A 187 -24.04 -0.63 15.48
N LEU A 188 -24.90 -0.03 16.33
CA LEU A 188 -24.53 0.27 17.72
C LEU A 188 -24.21 -1.01 18.50
N ASP A 189 -25.12 -1.98 18.49
CA ASP A 189 -24.97 -3.22 19.26
C ASP A 189 -23.77 -4.03 18.81
N ASP A 190 -23.59 -4.22 17.49
CA ASP A 190 -22.46 -4.95 16.91
C ASP A 190 -21.12 -4.28 17.28
N THR A 191 -21.05 -2.94 17.22
CA THR A 191 -19.81 -2.21 17.54
C THR A 191 -19.50 -2.24 19.04
N LEU A 192 -20.52 -2.06 19.89
CA LEU A 192 -20.34 -2.09 21.35
C LEU A 192 -19.99 -3.49 21.87
N ALA A 193 -20.42 -4.56 21.19
CA ALA A 193 -20.06 -5.93 21.55
C ALA A 193 -18.53 -6.21 21.50
N ILE A 194 -17.81 -5.49 20.66
CA ILE A 194 -16.35 -5.64 20.50
C ILE A 194 -15.54 -4.46 21.06
N ALA A 195 -16.23 -3.45 21.61
CA ALA A 195 -15.61 -2.21 22.10
C ALA A 195 -14.50 -2.46 23.13
N ASP A 196 -14.76 -3.33 24.13
CA ASP A 196 -13.78 -3.61 25.19
C ASP A 196 -12.48 -4.21 24.65
N THR A 197 -12.58 -5.03 23.60
CA THR A 197 -11.40 -5.57 22.91
C THR A 197 -10.60 -4.45 22.22
N LEU A 198 -11.27 -3.56 21.48
CA LEU A 198 -10.62 -2.44 20.81
C LEU A 198 -9.98 -1.46 21.80
N VAL A 199 -10.73 -1.09 22.84
CA VAL A 199 -10.28 -0.18 23.91
C VAL A 199 -9.05 -0.72 24.61
N SER A 200 -8.96 -2.03 24.85
CA SER A 200 -7.79 -2.65 25.51
C SER A 200 -6.48 -2.53 24.72
N MET A 201 -6.54 -2.21 23.43
CA MET A 201 -5.37 -2.04 22.54
C MET A 201 -5.04 -0.56 22.28
N ILE A 202 -5.78 0.39 22.87
CA ILE A 202 -5.54 1.82 22.67
C ILE A 202 -4.20 2.22 23.32
N ALA A 203 -3.42 3.02 22.57
CA ALA A 203 -2.20 3.63 23.06
C ALA A 203 -1.98 5.04 22.49
N ASP A 204 -1.23 5.87 23.20
CA ASP A 204 -0.70 7.13 22.68
C ASP A 204 0.47 6.85 21.74
N ILE A 205 0.14 6.69 20.46
CA ILE A 205 1.11 6.29 19.44
C ILE A 205 2.19 7.37 19.22
N PRO A 206 1.88 8.66 19.10
CA PRO A 206 2.91 9.70 18.99
C PRO A 206 3.92 9.68 20.15
N ALA A 207 3.47 9.56 21.39
CA ALA A 207 4.35 9.49 22.56
C ALA A 207 5.22 8.21 22.53
N LEU A 208 4.63 7.07 22.22
CA LEU A 208 5.34 5.79 22.11
C LEU A 208 6.45 5.85 21.05
N LEU A 209 6.16 6.39 19.85
CA LEU A 209 7.13 6.50 18.76
C LEU A 209 8.25 7.50 19.07
N GLU A 210 7.95 8.59 19.77
CA GLU A 210 8.99 9.54 20.23
C GLU A 210 9.92 8.89 21.27
N ASP A 211 9.38 8.12 22.20
CA ASP A 211 10.18 7.36 23.18
C ASP A 211 11.05 6.29 22.50
N ALA A 212 10.49 5.56 21.54
CA ALA A 212 11.24 4.59 20.75
C ALA A 212 12.40 5.25 20.00
N ARG A 213 12.14 6.42 19.38
CA ARG A 213 13.18 7.22 18.70
C ARG A 213 14.30 7.65 19.64
N LYS A 214 13.94 8.16 20.84
CA LYS A 214 14.93 8.58 21.87
C LYS A 214 15.79 7.43 22.36
N LYS A 215 15.21 6.22 22.43
CA LYS A 215 15.91 4.98 22.80
C LYS A 215 16.67 4.36 21.63
N SER A 216 16.66 4.99 20.46
CA SER A 216 17.27 4.46 19.25
C SER A 216 16.75 3.07 18.85
N GLU A 217 15.51 2.76 19.18
CA GLU A 217 14.84 1.54 18.77
C GLU A 217 14.49 1.59 17.27
N LYS A 218 14.55 0.44 16.60
CA LYS A 218 14.29 0.36 15.17
C LYS A 218 12.78 0.36 14.89
N ILE A 219 12.34 1.30 14.07
CA ILE A 219 10.94 1.48 13.67
C ILE A 219 10.83 1.25 12.17
N MET A 220 9.84 0.48 11.73
CA MET A 220 9.48 0.34 10.34
C MET A 220 8.09 0.91 10.10
N PHE A 221 7.97 1.80 9.12
CA PHE A 221 6.69 2.33 8.65
C PHE A 221 6.28 1.56 7.40
N GLU A 222 5.19 0.81 7.51
CA GLU A 222 4.65 -0.03 6.46
C GLU A 222 3.57 0.72 5.68
N GLY A 223 3.90 1.13 4.45
CA GLY A 223 2.95 1.75 3.53
C GLY A 223 2.04 0.74 2.84
N ALA A 224 0.85 1.18 2.49
CA ALA A 224 -0.11 0.44 1.67
C ALA A 224 -0.29 1.14 0.31
N GLN A 225 -0.79 0.43 -0.69
CA GLN A 225 -0.94 0.91 -2.07
C GLN A 225 0.40 1.33 -2.69
N GLY A 226 0.44 2.38 -3.48
CA GLY A 226 1.66 2.90 -4.11
C GLY A 226 1.56 4.40 -4.40
N THR A 227 2.68 5.06 -4.67
CA THR A 227 2.79 6.51 -4.84
C THR A 227 1.82 7.07 -5.90
N LEU A 228 1.61 6.35 -7.00
CA LEU A 228 0.74 6.81 -8.07
C LEU A 228 -0.76 6.64 -7.77
N LEU A 229 -1.07 6.05 -6.61
CA LEU A 229 -2.42 5.99 -6.04
C LEU A 229 -2.64 7.00 -4.90
N ASP A 230 -1.67 7.88 -4.61
CA ASP A 230 -1.80 8.94 -3.61
C ASP A 230 -2.94 9.90 -3.96
N ILE A 231 -3.72 10.32 -2.95
CA ILE A 231 -4.90 11.18 -3.16
C ILE A 231 -4.54 12.53 -3.78
N ASP A 232 -3.37 13.09 -3.43
CA ASP A 232 -2.95 14.41 -3.87
C ASP A 232 -2.04 14.36 -5.10
N HIS A 233 -1.17 13.34 -5.19
CA HIS A 233 -0.08 13.28 -6.18
C HIS A 233 -0.24 12.15 -7.20
N GLY A 234 -1.21 11.27 -7.02
CA GLY A 234 -1.49 10.15 -7.91
C GLY A 234 -2.26 10.53 -9.16
N THR A 235 -2.73 9.51 -9.86
CA THR A 235 -3.54 9.66 -11.09
C THR A 235 -5.02 9.89 -10.77
N TYR A 236 -5.32 11.00 -10.10
CA TYR A 236 -6.67 11.40 -9.70
C TYR A 236 -7.63 11.46 -10.92
N PRO A 237 -8.90 11.00 -10.84
CA PRO A 237 -9.58 10.48 -9.64
C PRO A 237 -9.36 8.98 -9.37
N TYR A 238 -8.53 8.29 -10.17
CA TYR A 238 -8.27 6.87 -10.06
C TYR A 238 -7.15 6.59 -9.04
N VAL A 239 -7.42 6.93 -7.78
CA VAL A 239 -6.49 6.89 -6.65
C VAL A 239 -7.17 6.28 -5.42
N THR A 240 -6.40 5.98 -4.37
CA THR A 240 -6.95 5.70 -3.04
C THR A 240 -7.27 7.02 -2.32
N SER A 241 -8.05 6.97 -1.25
CA SER A 241 -8.44 8.17 -0.50
C SER A 241 -7.46 8.54 0.62
N SER A 242 -6.22 8.03 0.57
CA SER A 242 -5.19 8.29 1.58
C SER A 242 -3.89 8.80 0.96
N ASN A 243 -3.03 9.42 1.77
CA ASN A 243 -1.68 9.78 1.38
C ASN A 243 -0.75 8.58 1.50
N THR A 244 -0.34 8.04 0.36
CA THR A 244 0.52 6.86 0.24
C THR A 244 2.00 7.20 0.22
N THR A 245 2.35 8.48 0.17
CA THR A 245 3.71 8.98 0.15
C THR A 245 4.39 8.92 1.52
N ALA A 246 5.71 9.07 1.54
CA ALA A 246 6.49 9.12 2.78
C ALA A 246 6.08 10.27 3.70
N GLY A 247 5.59 11.38 3.15
CA GLY A 247 5.00 12.48 3.93
C GLY A 247 3.80 12.07 4.78
N GLY A 248 3.07 11.03 4.34
CA GLY A 248 1.96 10.44 5.08
C GLY A 248 2.37 9.78 6.40
N VAL A 249 3.63 9.43 6.58
CA VAL A 249 4.16 8.89 7.86
C VAL A 249 3.96 9.90 8.98
N ALA A 250 4.33 11.16 8.76
CA ALA A 250 4.23 12.18 9.79
C ALA A 250 2.77 12.46 10.19
N THR A 251 1.89 12.66 9.23
CA THR A 251 0.47 12.96 9.49
C THR A 251 -0.31 11.74 9.98
N GLY A 252 0.06 10.55 9.51
CA GLY A 252 -0.66 9.30 9.79
C GLY A 252 -0.20 8.57 11.04
N SER A 253 0.94 8.94 11.64
CA SER A 253 1.45 8.29 12.86
C SER A 253 1.83 9.27 13.99
N GLY A 254 1.90 10.58 13.68
CA GLY A 254 2.42 11.58 14.63
C GLY A 254 3.94 11.56 14.80
N PHE A 255 4.66 10.75 14.01
CA PHE A 255 6.12 10.74 14.03
C PHE A 255 6.67 12.00 13.35
N GLY A 256 7.59 12.71 14.01
CA GLY A 256 8.10 13.98 13.53
C GLY A 256 8.75 13.88 12.13
N PRO A 257 8.38 14.70 11.12
CA PRO A 257 8.84 14.55 9.74
C PRO A 257 10.35 14.68 9.58
N ARG A 258 11.00 15.47 10.44
CA ARG A 258 12.48 15.62 10.46
C ARG A 258 13.19 14.32 10.81
N TYR A 259 12.52 13.39 11.46
CA TYR A 259 13.10 12.15 11.96
C TYR A 259 12.83 10.96 11.03
N VAL A 260 12.05 11.16 9.96
CA VAL A 260 11.91 10.14 8.92
C VAL A 260 13.28 9.90 8.29
N GLY A 261 13.73 8.67 8.39
CA GLY A 261 15.09 8.29 8.01
C GLY A 261 15.18 7.73 6.60
N TYR A 262 15.44 6.43 6.50
CA TYR A 262 15.58 5.77 5.21
C TYR A 262 14.22 5.51 4.54
N VAL A 263 14.07 5.91 3.28
CA VAL A 263 12.86 5.62 2.49
C VAL A 263 13.19 4.57 1.44
N LEU A 264 12.68 3.35 1.63
CA LEU A 264 12.82 2.24 0.70
C LEU A 264 11.62 2.21 -0.26
N GLY A 265 11.87 2.51 -1.53
CA GLY A 265 10.88 2.41 -2.60
C GLY A 265 10.82 0.98 -3.17
N ILE A 266 9.65 0.35 -3.13
CA ILE A 266 9.47 -0.94 -3.78
C ILE A 266 9.09 -0.73 -5.24
N VAL A 267 9.93 -1.24 -6.14
CA VAL A 267 9.76 -1.18 -7.59
C VAL A 267 9.59 -2.58 -8.13
N LYS A 268 8.54 -2.84 -8.87
CA LYS A 268 8.41 -4.08 -9.65
C LYS A 268 9.21 -3.91 -10.95
N ALA A 269 9.91 -4.95 -11.39
CA ALA A 269 10.73 -4.92 -12.61
C ALA A 269 9.92 -4.66 -13.91
N TYR A 270 8.62 -4.59 -13.83
CA TYR A 270 7.65 -4.15 -14.84
C TYR A 270 6.53 -3.39 -14.14
N SER A 271 5.55 -2.87 -14.89
CA SER A 271 4.45 -2.13 -14.28
C SER A 271 3.17 -2.94 -14.23
N THR A 272 2.38 -2.77 -13.17
CA THR A 272 1.03 -3.33 -13.08
C THR A 272 0.06 -2.31 -12.52
N ARG A 273 -1.21 -2.40 -12.93
CA ARG A 273 -2.29 -1.58 -12.39
C ARG A 273 -3.57 -2.40 -12.24
N VAL A 274 -4.31 -2.16 -11.16
CA VAL A 274 -5.67 -2.67 -10.97
C VAL A 274 -6.68 -1.56 -11.21
N GLY A 275 -7.82 -1.89 -11.84
CA GLY A 275 -8.91 -0.96 -12.07
C GLY A 275 -8.69 0.02 -13.21
N ALA A 276 -9.50 1.06 -13.24
CA ALA A 276 -9.50 2.08 -14.27
C ALA A 276 -8.35 3.10 -14.09
N GLY A 277 -8.25 4.01 -15.03
CA GLY A 277 -7.29 5.12 -15.03
C GLY A 277 -6.12 4.91 -15.99
N PRO A 278 -5.30 5.96 -16.19
CA PRO A 278 -4.23 5.97 -17.17
C PRO A 278 -3.11 4.98 -16.82
N PHE A 279 -2.57 4.34 -17.84
CA PHE A 279 -1.44 3.43 -17.74
C PHE A 279 -0.61 3.51 -19.03
N PRO A 280 0.29 4.49 -19.18
CA PRO A 280 0.96 4.78 -20.44
C PRO A 280 1.73 3.58 -21.03
N THR A 281 2.31 2.74 -20.19
CA THR A 281 3.11 1.59 -20.62
C THR A 281 2.33 0.27 -20.72
N GLU A 282 1.00 0.31 -20.67
CA GLU A 282 0.15 -0.89 -20.75
C GLU A 282 0.36 -1.65 -22.06
N LEU A 283 0.40 -2.97 -21.95
CA LEU A 283 0.60 -3.89 -23.07
C LEU A 283 -0.66 -4.72 -23.32
N PHE A 284 -1.08 -4.76 -24.59
CA PHE A 284 -2.25 -5.52 -25.08
C PHE A 284 -1.86 -6.69 -25.97
N ASP A 285 -0.56 -7.00 -26.04
CA ASP A 285 0.05 -8.02 -26.87
C ASP A 285 0.42 -9.29 -26.08
N GLU A 286 1.10 -10.22 -26.77
CA GLU A 286 1.59 -11.48 -26.19
C GLU A 286 2.56 -11.23 -25.01
N THR A 287 3.31 -10.13 -25.03
CA THR A 287 4.20 -9.76 -23.92
C THR A 287 3.41 -9.41 -22.67
N GLY A 288 2.33 -8.64 -22.83
CA GLY A 288 1.42 -8.33 -21.73
C GLY A 288 0.80 -9.59 -21.11
N GLU A 289 0.38 -10.55 -21.96
CA GLU A 289 -0.12 -11.85 -21.49
C GLU A 289 0.96 -12.68 -20.77
N TYR A 290 2.17 -12.68 -21.29
CA TYR A 290 3.31 -13.36 -20.68
C TYR A 290 3.59 -12.81 -19.26
N LEU A 291 3.72 -11.48 -19.12
CA LEU A 291 3.95 -10.83 -17.84
C LEU A 291 2.83 -11.15 -16.83
N CYS A 292 1.58 -11.14 -17.29
CA CYS A 292 0.43 -11.45 -16.44
C CYS A 292 0.47 -12.90 -15.93
N LYS A 293 0.69 -13.86 -16.82
CA LYS A 293 0.71 -15.30 -16.48
C LYS A 293 1.92 -15.66 -15.63
N LYS A 294 3.14 -15.30 -16.07
CA LYS A 294 4.39 -15.64 -15.38
C LYS A 294 4.51 -14.89 -14.03
N GLY A 295 4.05 -13.64 -13.99
CA GLY A 295 4.00 -12.84 -12.78
C GLY A 295 2.87 -13.22 -11.82
N ASN A 296 1.94 -14.12 -12.23
CA ASN A 296 0.72 -14.42 -11.47
C ASN A 296 -0.01 -13.13 -11.04
N GLU A 297 -0.27 -12.27 -12.04
CA GLU A 297 -0.80 -10.92 -11.79
C GLU A 297 -2.32 -10.93 -11.61
N PHE A 298 -2.73 -11.48 -10.45
CA PHE A 298 -4.12 -11.49 -9.98
C PHE A 298 -4.18 -10.92 -8.56
N GLY A 299 -5.24 -10.18 -8.28
CA GLY A 299 -5.43 -9.57 -6.97
C GLY A 299 -5.61 -10.62 -5.87
N ALA A 300 -4.81 -10.57 -4.80
CA ALA A 300 -4.86 -11.54 -3.71
C ALA A 300 -6.24 -11.59 -3.02
N THR A 301 -6.95 -10.47 -3.00
CA THR A 301 -8.25 -10.32 -2.32
C THR A 301 -9.44 -10.50 -3.26
N THR A 302 -9.36 -9.97 -4.48
CA THR A 302 -10.51 -9.91 -5.41
C THR A 302 -10.39 -10.89 -6.56
N GLY A 303 -9.22 -11.52 -6.75
CA GLY A 303 -8.93 -12.35 -7.92
C GLY A 303 -8.90 -11.59 -9.26
N ARG A 304 -9.11 -10.26 -9.25
CA ARG A 304 -9.12 -9.46 -10.49
C ARG A 304 -7.76 -9.51 -11.17
N ARG A 305 -7.78 -9.70 -12.47
CA ARG A 305 -6.58 -9.60 -13.32
C ARG A 305 -6.01 -8.19 -13.23
N ARG A 306 -4.69 -8.09 -13.06
CA ARG A 306 -3.95 -6.83 -13.17
C ARG A 306 -3.61 -6.57 -14.64
N ARG A 307 -3.70 -5.31 -15.04
CA ARG A 307 -3.15 -4.78 -16.27
C ARG A 307 -1.64 -4.80 -16.15
N THR A 308 -0.92 -5.15 -17.20
CA THR A 308 0.54 -5.30 -17.21
C THR A 308 1.17 -4.41 -18.27
N GLY A 309 2.37 -3.93 -18.01
CA GLY A 309 3.11 -3.06 -18.92
C GLY A 309 4.60 -3.02 -18.63
N TRP A 310 5.37 -2.41 -19.52
CA TRP A 310 6.80 -2.22 -19.31
C TRP A 310 7.09 -1.30 -18.12
N LEU A 311 8.32 -1.41 -17.58
CA LEU A 311 8.80 -0.51 -16.52
C LEU A 311 8.71 0.95 -16.99
N ASP A 312 8.19 1.80 -16.14
CA ASP A 312 8.01 3.23 -16.40
C ASP A 312 8.95 4.06 -15.54
N ALA A 313 10.13 4.39 -16.08
CA ALA A 313 11.12 5.18 -15.36
C ALA A 313 10.67 6.65 -15.18
N VAL A 314 9.77 7.16 -16.02
CA VAL A 314 9.20 8.50 -15.86
C VAL A 314 8.32 8.57 -14.61
N ALA A 315 7.45 7.59 -14.45
CA ALA A 315 6.59 7.45 -13.27
C ALA A 315 7.40 7.20 -11.99
N ILE A 316 8.45 6.36 -12.06
CA ILE A 316 9.33 6.08 -10.91
C ILE A 316 10.11 7.33 -10.50
N ARG A 317 10.63 8.15 -11.42
CA ARG A 317 11.26 9.44 -11.08
C ARG A 317 10.32 10.36 -10.31
N LYS A 318 9.05 10.44 -10.72
CA LYS A 318 8.04 11.18 -9.95
C LYS A 318 7.90 10.63 -8.53
N ALA A 319 7.90 9.30 -8.38
CA ALA A 319 7.85 8.67 -7.05
C ALA A 319 9.11 8.98 -6.21
N VAL A 320 10.30 8.95 -6.81
CA VAL A 320 11.56 9.34 -6.14
C VAL A 320 11.48 10.77 -5.62
N GLN A 321 11.05 11.70 -6.46
CA GLN A 321 10.92 13.12 -6.11
C GLN A 321 9.94 13.34 -4.95
N LEU A 322 8.76 12.73 -5.01
CA LEU A 322 7.69 12.91 -4.01
C LEU A 322 8.03 12.31 -2.64
N ASN A 323 8.83 11.25 -2.64
CA ASN A 323 9.11 10.47 -1.43
C ASN A 323 10.55 10.64 -0.90
N SER A 324 11.43 11.35 -1.61
CA SER A 324 12.88 11.40 -1.29
C SER A 324 13.45 9.99 -1.10
N ILE A 325 13.21 9.09 -2.07
CA ILE A 325 13.58 7.68 -1.97
C ILE A 325 15.09 7.55 -1.83
N SER A 326 15.54 6.84 -0.80
CA SER A 326 16.95 6.61 -0.49
C SER A 326 17.54 5.43 -1.26
N GLY A 327 16.72 4.45 -1.60
CA GLY A 327 17.09 3.29 -2.39
C GLY A 327 15.87 2.44 -2.73
N PHE A 328 16.05 1.52 -3.68
CA PHE A 328 14.99 0.64 -4.15
C PHE A 328 15.13 -0.79 -3.65
N CYS A 329 13.98 -1.43 -3.50
CA CYS A 329 13.87 -2.87 -3.60
C CYS A 329 13.23 -3.22 -4.94
N LEU A 330 13.99 -3.84 -5.84
CA LEU A 330 13.51 -4.31 -7.14
C LEU A 330 12.92 -5.72 -6.98
N THR A 331 11.64 -5.87 -7.30
CA THR A 331 10.89 -7.13 -7.16
C THR A 331 10.55 -7.75 -8.50
N LYS A 332 10.30 -9.06 -8.51
CA LYS A 332 9.78 -9.77 -9.70
C LYS A 332 10.74 -9.74 -10.90
N LEU A 333 12.05 -9.68 -10.67
CA LEU A 333 13.05 -9.72 -11.75
C LEU A 333 12.93 -11.02 -12.56
N ASP A 334 12.69 -12.13 -11.89
CA ASP A 334 12.48 -13.48 -12.42
C ASP A 334 11.33 -13.59 -13.44
N VAL A 335 10.38 -12.68 -13.40
CA VAL A 335 9.27 -12.66 -14.36
C VAL A 335 9.72 -12.25 -15.76
N LEU A 336 10.83 -11.53 -15.88
CA LEU A 336 11.40 -11.12 -17.18
C LEU A 336 12.27 -12.21 -17.84
N ASP A 337 12.60 -13.30 -17.13
CA ASP A 337 13.43 -14.41 -17.66
C ASP A 337 12.79 -15.02 -18.89
N GLY A 338 13.58 -15.23 -19.95
CA GLY A 338 13.14 -15.81 -21.20
C GLY A 338 12.65 -14.81 -22.26
N LEU A 339 12.55 -13.51 -21.90
CA LEU A 339 12.29 -12.47 -22.88
C LEU A 339 13.56 -12.19 -23.69
N LYS A 340 13.42 -12.05 -25.01
CA LYS A 340 14.54 -11.68 -25.91
C LYS A 340 14.91 -10.21 -25.78
N GLU A 341 13.95 -9.37 -25.48
CA GLU A 341 14.07 -7.93 -25.31
C GLU A 341 13.25 -7.49 -24.09
N VAL A 342 13.77 -6.53 -23.36
CA VAL A 342 13.05 -5.82 -22.29
C VAL A 342 13.06 -4.32 -22.61
N LYS A 343 12.00 -3.60 -22.22
CA LYS A 343 11.88 -2.17 -22.51
C LYS A 343 11.68 -1.37 -21.23
N ILE A 344 12.24 -0.17 -21.24
CA ILE A 344 12.04 0.84 -20.20
C ILE A 344 11.46 2.08 -20.84
N CYS A 345 10.36 2.59 -20.32
CA CYS A 345 9.83 3.90 -20.73
C CYS A 345 10.72 5.00 -20.13
N VAL A 346 11.39 5.77 -21.00
CA VAL A 346 12.35 6.81 -20.62
C VAL A 346 11.81 8.21 -20.80
N GLY A 347 10.68 8.38 -21.48
CA GLY A 347 10.01 9.64 -21.75
C GLY A 347 8.59 9.43 -22.22
N TYR A 348 7.82 10.52 -22.24
CA TYR A 348 6.48 10.55 -22.80
C TYR A 348 6.40 11.53 -23.96
N GLN A 349 5.88 11.07 -25.09
CA GLN A 349 5.57 11.93 -26.22
C GLN A 349 4.18 12.54 -26.02
N LEU A 350 4.11 13.86 -26.05
CA LEU A 350 2.89 14.65 -25.99
C LEU A 350 2.16 14.67 -27.35
N PRO A 351 0.87 15.05 -27.39
CA PRO A 351 0.12 15.17 -28.66
C PRO A 351 0.74 16.13 -29.69
N ASN A 352 1.48 17.15 -29.23
CA ASN A 352 2.20 18.07 -30.08
C ASN A 352 3.53 17.52 -30.65
N GLY A 353 3.92 16.33 -30.27
CA GLY A 353 5.14 15.65 -30.69
C GLY A 353 6.34 15.85 -29.76
N ASP A 354 6.28 16.75 -28.79
CA ASP A 354 7.35 16.98 -27.82
C ASP A 354 7.54 15.76 -26.92
N VAL A 355 8.79 15.46 -26.55
CA VAL A 355 9.11 14.39 -25.60
C VAL A 355 9.50 14.99 -24.26
N ILE A 356 8.73 14.64 -23.23
CA ILE A 356 8.99 15.05 -21.85
C ILE A 356 9.58 13.90 -21.04
N LYS A 357 10.46 14.24 -20.09
CA LYS A 357 11.08 13.27 -19.16
C LYS A 357 10.42 13.26 -17.78
N ASN A 358 9.58 14.23 -17.49
CA ASN A 358 8.83 14.34 -16.24
C ASN A 358 7.37 13.92 -16.46
N ALA A 359 6.79 13.25 -15.50
CA ALA A 359 5.39 12.88 -15.57
C ALA A 359 4.48 14.10 -15.53
N PRO A 360 3.37 14.13 -16.30
CA PRO A 360 2.40 15.21 -16.27
C PRO A 360 1.87 15.46 -14.85
N ALA A 361 1.51 16.71 -14.56
CA ALA A 361 0.92 17.07 -13.28
C ALA A 361 -0.55 16.60 -13.20
N ALA A 362 -1.33 16.87 -14.25
CA ALA A 362 -2.74 16.49 -14.33
C ALA A 362 -2.91 15.04 -14.80
N ALA A 363 -3.85 14.32 -14.17
CA ALA A 363 -4.09 12.91 -14.48
C ALA A 363 -4.67 12.71 -15.88
N GLU A 364 -5.45 13.67 -16.38
CA GLU A 364 -5.99 13.65 -17.73
C GLU A 364 -4.89 13.56 -18.78
N ASP A 365 -3.79 14.29 -18.55
CA ASP A 365 -2.64 14.32 -19.48
C ASP A 365 -1.92 12.98 -19.58
N TRP A 366 -1.97 12.17 -18.52
CA TRP A 366 -1.41 10.81 -18.54
C TRP A 366 -2.12 9.87 -19.54
N SER A 367 -3.38 10.18 -19.86
CA SER A 367 -4.15 9.42 -20.87
C SER A 367 -3.81 9.84 -22.30
N LEU A 368 -3.16 10.98 -22.49
CA LEU A 368 -2.85 11.57 -23.79
C LEU A 368 -1.42 11.26 -24.27
N VAL A 369 -0.54 10.88 -23.35
CA VAL A 369 0.87 10.64 -23.68
C VAL A 369 1.08 9.26 -24.30
N LYS A 370 2.12 9.16 -25.14
CA LYS A 370 2.63 7.90 -25.66
C LYS A 370 3.99 7.60 -25.04
N PRO A 371 4.24 6.37 -24.56
CA PRO A 371 5.52 6.00 -23.99
C PRO A 371 6.63 6.00 -25.05
N VAL A 372 7.79 6.56 -24.72
CA VAL A 372 9.01 6.46 -25.50
C VAL A 372 9.91 5.44 -24.82
N TYR A 373 10.21 4.35 -25.52
CA TYR A 373 10.94 3.23 -24.98
C TYR A 373 12.40 3.23 -25.38
N GLU A 374 13.25 2.83 -24.43
CA GLU A 374 14.58 2.30 -24.66
C GLU A 374 14.50 0.78 -24.62
N SER A 375 15.01 0.12 -25.64
CA SER A 375 15.07 -1.35 -25.75
C SER A 375 16.43 -1.85 -25.27
N MET A 376 16.42 -2.92 -24.48
CA MET A 376 17.61 -3.58 -23.97
C MET A 376 17.55 -5.09 -24.25
N PRO A 377 18.70 -5.76 -24.39
CA PRO A 377 18.73 -7.23 -24.47
C PRO A 377 18.05 -7.85 -23.23
N GLY A 378 17.19 -8.83 -23.47
CA GLY A 378 16.69 -9.70 -22.40
C GLY A 378 17.70 -10.80 -22.07
N TRP A 379 17.28 -11.76 -21.25
CA TRP A 379 18.11 -12.90 -20.85
C TRP A 379 17.30 -14.20 -20.88
N SER A 380 17.98 -15.28 -21.23
CA SER A 380 17.40 -16.63 -21.31
C SER A 380 17.60 -17.43 -20.02
N GLU A 381 18.63 -17.09 -19.26
CA GLU A 381 18.98 -17.75 -17.99
C GLU A 381 17.95 -17.43 -16.92
N SER A 382 17.67 -18.40 -16.06
CA SER A 382 16.74 -18.18 -14.95
C SER A 382 17.40 -17.33 -13.87
N THR A 383 16.75 -16.25 -13.47
CA THR A 383 17.12 -15.48 -12.29
C THR A 383 16.38 -15.94 -11.04
N PHE A 384 15.40 -16.85 -11.17
CA PHE A 384 14.60 -17.35 -10.06
C PHE A 384 15.47 -17.98 -8.97
N GLY A 385 15.30 -17.53 -7.75
CA GLY A 385 16.00 -18.06 -6.56
C GLY A 385 17.48 -17.68 -6.45
N ILE A 386 18.02 -16.84 -7.34
CA ILE A 386 19.40 -16.36 -7.23
C ILE A 386 19.55 -15.46 -6.00
N LYS A 387 20.59 -15.74 -5.19
CA LYS A 387 20.86 -15.07 -3.90
C LYS A 387 22.12 -14.17 -3.90
N SER A 388 22.86 -14.12 -5.00
CA SER A 388 24.05 -13.28 -5.15
C SER A 388 23.97 -12.46 -6.44
N TYR A 389 24.28 -11.17 -6.32
CA TYR A 389 24.30 -10.25 -7.45
C TYR A 389 25.32 -10.69 -8.52
N ASP A 390 26.46 -11.23 -8.09
CA ASP A 390 27.57 -11.56 -9.00
C ASP A 390 27.21 -12.64 -10.02
N VAL A 391 26.28 -13.54 -9.67
CA VAL A 391 25.85 -14.64 -10.56
C VAL A 391 24.64 -14.31 -11.42
N LEU A 392 24.07 -13.10 -11.30
CA LEU A 392 23.02 -12.66 -12.21
C LEU A 392 23.53 -12.58 -13.67
N PRO A 393 22.68 -12.88 -14.67
CA PRO A 393 22.98 -12.65 -16.08
C PRO A 393 23.43 -11.20 -16.34
N GLN A 394 24.40 -11.02 -17.25
CA GLN A 394 24.91 -9.67 -17.55
C GLN A 394 23.82 -8.72 -18.07
N ALA A 395 22.88 -9.22 -18.87
CA ALA A 395 21.74 -8.41 -19.33
C ALA A 395 20.84 -7.99 -18.17
N ALA A 396 20.58 -8.87 -17.18
CA ALA A 396 19.81 -8.52 -15.98
C ALA A 396 20.53 -7.46 -15.14
N LYS A 397 21.85 -7.58 -14.96
CA LYS A 397 22.68 -6.54 -14.30
C LYS A 397 22.62 -5.20 -15.04
N ALA A 398 22.71 -5.24 -16.38
CA ALA A 398 22.61 -4.03 -17.20
C ALA A 398 21.24 -3.36 -17.07
N TYR A 399 20.15 -4.16 -17.00
CA TYR A 399 18.81 -3.67 -16.76
C TYR A 399 18.65 -2.98 -15.40
N ILE A 400 19.17 -3.59 -14.33
CA ILE A 400 19.18 -3.01 -12.97
C ILE A 400 19.95 -1.70 -12.97
N LYS A 401 21.17 -1.71 -13.51
CA LYS A 401 22.01 -0.50 -13.59
C LYS A 401 21.33 0.62 -14.38
N ARG A 402 20.62 0.26 -15.48
CA ARG A 402 19.90 1.25 -16.26
C ARG A 402 18.75 1.89 -15.50
N ILE A 403 18.06 1.14 -14.65
CA ILE A 403 17.04 1.69 -13.75
C ILE A 403 17.68 2.70 -12.79
N GLU A 404 18.80 2.36 -12.16
CA GLU A 404 19.52 3.26 -11.26
C GLU A 404 19.95 4.56 -11.96
N GLU A 405 20.51 4.48 -13.17
CA GLU A 405 20.93 5.63 -13.97
C GLU A 405 19.74 6.54 -14.35
N LEU A 406 18.60 5.94 -14.76
CA LEU A 406 17.43 6.70 -15.17
C LEU A 406 16.72 7.38 -14.01
N THR A 407 16.80 6.82 -12.82
CA THR A 407 16.10 7.28 -11.62
C THR A 407 17.00 7.97 -10.60
N GLU A 408 18.31 7.97 -10.84
CA GLU A 408 19.34 8.51 -9.93
C GLU A 408 19.23 7.95 -8.50
N THR A 409 18.76 6.70 -8.40
CA THR A 409 18.50 6.06 -7.11
C THR A 409 19.03 4.62 -7.13
N PRO A 410 19.82 4.21 -6.13
CA PRO A 410 20.43 2.88 -6.11
C PRO A 410 19.40 1.77 -5.81
N VAL A 411 19.69 0.57 -6.30
CA VAL A 411 18.96 -0.66 -5.96
C VAL A 411 19.67 -1.34 -4.80
N ASP A 412 19.06 -1.34 -3.63
CA ASP A 412 19.63 -1.89 -2.40
C ASP A 412 19.24 -3.33 -2.13
N ILE A 413 18.05 -3.71 -2.63
CA ILE A 413 17.50 -5.04 -2.44
C ILE A 413 16.95 -5.55 -3.77
N ILE A 414 17.21 -6.82 -4.08
CA ILE A 414 16.69 -7.47 -5.29
C ILE A 414 15.97 -8.75 -4.88
N SER A 415 14.72 -8.89 -5.30
CA SER A 415 13.90 -10.07 -5.08
C SER A 415 13.76 -10.87 -6.38
N THR A 416 14.15 -12.13 -6.33
CA THR A 416 14.22 -13.07 -7.47
C THR A 416 13.21 -14.22 -7.37
N GLY A 417 12.28 -14.15 -6.43
CA GLY A 417 11.24 -15.16 -6.26
C GLY A 417 10.30 -14.82 -5.11
N PRO A 418 9.28 -15.64 -4.82
CA PRO A 418 8.27 -15.36 -3.81
C PRO A 418 8.73 -15.57 -2.37
N ASP A 419 9.69 -16.47 -2.11
CA ASP A 419 10.19 -16.76 -0.77
C ASP A 419 11.13 -15.66 -0.27
N ARG A 420 11.12 -15.41 1.05
CA ARG A 420 12.00 -14.40 1.67
C ARG A 420 13.49 -14.69 1.46
N SER A 421 13.88 -15.96 1.42
CA SER A 421 15.27 -16.38 1.17
C SER A 421 15.75 -16.11 -0.25
N GLU A 422 14.84 -15.84 -1.19
CA GLU A 422 15.10 -15.49 -2.59
C GLU A 422 15.24 -13.97 -2.75
N THR A 423 16.06 -13.37 -1.88
CA THR A 423 16.28 -11.93 -1.82
C THR A 423 17.74 -11.63 -1.56
N MET A 424 18.30 -10.70 -2.33
CA MET A 424 19.65 -10.17 -2.15
C MET A 424 19.57 -8.81 -1.47
N ILE A 425 20.29 -8.63 -0.37
CA ILE A 425 20.46 -7.33 0.30
C ILE A 425 21.86 -6.82 -0.06
N LEU A 426 21.93 -5.82 -0.93
CA LEU A 426 23.18 -5.18 -1.34
C LEU A 426 23.57 -4.08 -0.35
N ARG A 427 22.59 -3.33 0.16
CA ARG A 427 22.73 -2.38 1.28
C ARG A 427 21.57 -2.55 2.24
N ASP A 428 21.88 -2.54 3.53
CA ASP A 428 20.86 -2.68 4.58
C ASP A 428 20.28 -1.30 4.94
N PRO A 429 18.96 -1.08 4.74
CA PRO A 429 18.29 0.20 5.04
C PRO A 429 18.44 0.69 6.49
N TYR A 430 18.74 -0.20 7.44
CA TYR A 430 18.95 0.17 8.85
C TYR A 430 20.39 0.56 9.20
N THR A 431 21.33 0.44 8.27
CA THR A 431 22.75 0.69 8.53
C THR A 431 23.36 1.80 7.66
N VAL A 432 22.62 2.30 6.70
CA VAL A 432 23.05 3.37 5.76
C VAL A 432 22.88 4.76 6.36
#